data_725df0c20b7d338fe2a8d15c831b927c
#
_entry.id   725df0c20b7d338fe2a8d15c831b927c
#
_cell.length_a   1.000
_cell.length_b   1.000
_cell.length_c   1.000
_cell.angle_alpha   90.00
_cell.angle_beta   90.00
_cell.angle_gamma   90.00
#
_symmetry.space_group_name_H-M   'P 1'
#
loop_
_entity.id
_entity.type
_entity.pdbx_description
1 polymer ?
#
loop_
_entity_poly.entity_id
_entity_poly.type
_entity_poly.pdbx_seq_one_letter_code
_entity_poly.pdbx_strand_id
1 'polypeptide(L)'
;ISSEFDLTPIQQGMLSSAPFWANVGLMIVIALWVSRYAPKILTLVTVVLGGAFILVQAWAQGFFGIFVGRLLFGVTMIAREPARSLLIRQWLPQKEVNHAGGISNLFFGIIVSGGVFLLPMLLNHFNGNWRNVMITFAFIFFGLAIVWAIFGKENPLAEQETKEKDSEFQIIVRIFSYKDVWFAGIGFLGVVMSFASFNSFLPTLFADSYDISLGKSGLIIGLYILPGGFSGVIVGLFCKSPKSRSLILILSGIVITITYGAMTLVDSYNWLILLALGNGLAWGFFPLLYMVPFHISGIKPREIAVSVATVMTMASIGSAIGPTLTGYLQESLGSLETSLRYISIAPMTLLIAGILLRKAPQTS
;
A
#
# COMPACT_ATOMS: atom_id res chain seq x y z
N ILE A 1 20.19 4.90 9.63
CA ILE A 1 19.42 6.16 9.79
C ILE A 1 19.06 6.34 11.26
N SER A 2 18.38 5.38 11.87
CA SER A 2 17.91 5.48 13.25
C SER A 2 19.05 5.68 14.23
N SER A 3 20.11 4.88 14.13
CA SER A 3 21.32 4.97 14.96
C SER A 3 22.19 6.19 14.66
N GLU A 4 22.12 6.77 13.46
CA GLU A 4 22.89 7.95 13.08
C GLU A 4 22.29 9.25 13.63
N PHE A 5 20.97 9.29 13.76
CA PHE A 5 20.24 10.47 14.22
C PHE A 5 19.59 10.29 15.60
N ASP A 6 19.92 9.23 16.32
CA ASP A 6 19.39 8.89 17.66
C ASP A 6 17.87 9.01 17.72
N LEU A 7 17.19 8.44 16.70
CA LEU A 7 15.75 8.57 16.57
C LEU A 7 14.99 7.80 17.64
N THR A 8 14.05 8.47 18.30
CA THR A 8 13.12 7.79 19.20
C THR A 8 12.20 6.83 18.42
N PRO A 9 11.60 5.81 19.06
CA PRO A 9 10.63 4.91 18.44
C PRO A 9 9.46 5.67 17.77
N ILE A 10 8.94 6.73 18.38
CA ILE A 10 7.91 7.58 17.76
C ILE A 10 8.45 8.22 16.48
N GLN A 11 9.64 8.80 16.50
CA GLN A 11 10.24 9.41 15.32
C GLN A 11 10.47 8.39 14.18
N GLN A 12 10.88 7.16 14.50
CA GLN A 12 10.98 6.07 13.51
C GLN A 12 9.62 5.75 12.89
N GLY A 13 8.58 5.66 13.72
CA GLY A 13 7.20 5.48 13.27
C GLY A 13 6.73 6.64 12.40
N MET A 14 7.00 7.89 12.79
CA MET A 14 6.67 9.09 12.01
C MET A 14 7.37 9.11 10.65
N LEU A 15 8.64 8.74 10.57
CA LEU A 15 9.35 8.63 9.28
C LEU A 15 8.71 7.59 8.36
N SER A 16 8.34 6.44 8.90
CA SER A 16 7.67 5.39 8.14
C SER A 16 6.27 5.80 7.66
N SER A 17 5.56 6.57 8.47
CA SER A 17 4.21 7.08 8.19
C SER A 17 4.20 8.29 7.24
N ALA A 18 5.28 9.06 7.16
CA ALA A 18 5.32 10.37 6.48
C ALA A 18 4.75 10.35 5.04
N PRO A 19 5.08 9.38 4.16
CA PRO A 19 4.53 9.36 2.80
C PRO A 19 3.01 9.23 2.77
N PHE A 20 2.43 8.55 3.75
CA PHE A 20 0.99 8.25 3.80
C PHE A 20 0.16 9.41 4.34
N TRP A 21 0.73 10.26 5.20
CA TRP A 21 0.07 11.48 5.68
C TRP A 21 -0.27 12.44 4.54
N ALA A 22 0.59 12.54 3.52
CA ALA A 22 0.29 13.30 2.32
C ALA A 22 -0.95 12.76 1.59
N ASN A 23 -1.09 11.42 1.51
CA ASN A 23 -2.23 10.78 0.86
C ASN A 23 -3.55 11.04 1.60
N VAL A 24 -3.54 11.03 2.94
CA VAL A 24 -4.75 11.22 3.75
C VAL A 24 -5.43 12.56 3.47
N GLY A 25 -4.65 13.65 3.38
CA GLY A 25 -5.22 14.99 3.20
C GLY A 25 -5.58 15.36 1.77
N LEU A 26 -4.91 14.78 0.78
CA LEU A 26 -4.92 15.28 -0.59
C LEU A 26 -5.52 14.29 -1.62
N MET A 27 -5.67 13.01 -1.28
CA MET A 27 -5.96 11.97 -2.27
C MET A 27 -7.28 12.19 -3.03
N ILE A 28 -8.36 12.54 -2.34
CA ILE A 28 -9.67 12.76 -2.97
C ILE A 28 -9.65 14.01 -3.85
N VAL A 29 -9.05 15.11 -3.35
CA VAL A 29 -8.96 16.38 -4.07
C VAL A 29 -8.08 16.24 -5.31
N ILE A 30 -6.93 15.59 -5.15
CA ILE A 30 -6.00 15.36 -6.26
C ILE A 30 -6.58 14.37 -7.27
N ALA A 31 -7.31 13.34 -6.86
CA ALA A 31 -7.96 12.42 -7.79
C ALA A 31 -8.94 13.13 -8.74
N LEU A 32 -9.70 14.10 -8.23
CA LEU A 32 -10.59 14.92 -9.04
C LEU A 32 -9.82 15.86 -9.99
N TRP A 33 -8.73 16.45 -9.50
CA TRP A 33 -7.93 17.40 -10.28
C TRP A 33 -7.08 16.71 -11.36
N VAL A 34 -6.47 15.59 -11.00
CA VAL A 34 -5.58 14.77 -11.85
C VAL A 34 -6.30 14.19 -13.07
N SER A 35 -7.61 13.91 -12.95
CA SER A 35 -8.41 13.41 -14.07
C SER A 35 -8.50 14.38 -15.26
N ARG A 36 -8.05 15.64 -15.08
CA ARG A 36 -8.03 16.69 -16.13
C ARG A 36 -6.73 16.69 -16.93
N TYR A 37 -5.70 15.97 -16.48
CA TYR A 37 -4.38 15.98 -17.12
C TYR A 37 -4.12 14.68 -17.87
N ALA A 38 -3.29 14.79 -18.90
CA ALA A 38 -2.79 13.69 -19.68
C ALA A 38 -2.02 12.68 -18.78
N PRO A 39 -2.44 11.41 -18.68
CA PRO A 39 -1.85 10.45 -17.75
C PRO A 39 -0.37 10.18 -18.02
N LYS A 40 0.10 10.34 -19.26
CA LYS A 40 1.52 10.24 -19.62
C LYS A 40 2.35 11.31 -18.92
N ILE A 41 1.96 12.57 -19.05
CA ILE A 41 2.68 13.71 -18.46
C ILE A 41 2.64 13.61 -16.94
N LEU A 42 1.49 13.26 -16.39
CA LEU A 42 1.30 13.10 -14.96
C LEU A 42 2.22 12.03 -14.38
N THR A 43 2.30 10.87 -15.03
CA THR A 43 3.22 9.78 -14.63
C THR A 43 4.67 10.25 -14.71
N LEU A 44 5.05 10.93 -15.81
CA LEU A 44 6.42 11.44 -15.96
C LEU A 44 6.80 12.41 -14.84
N VAL A 45 5.97 13.40 -14.58
CA VAL A 45 6.21 14.41 -13.54
C VAL A 45 6.32 13.75 -12.16
N THR A 46 5.42 12.83 -11.83
CA THR A 46 5.45 12.15 -10.52
C THR A 46 6.68 11.27 -10.34
N VAL A 47 7.15 10.60 -11.39
CA VAL A 47 8.38 9.78 -11.32
C VAL A 47 9.63 10.67 -11.17
N VAL A 48 9.72 11.76 -11.93
CA VAL A 48 10.86 12.72 -11.81
C VAL A 48 10.89 13.36 -10.43
N LEU A 49 9.77 13.89 -9.96
CA LEU A 49 9.67 14.48 -8.62
C LEU A 49 9.93 13.44 -7.52
N GLY A 50 9.48 12.19 -7.71
CA GLY A 50 9.77 11.10 -6.79
C GLY A 50 11.27 10.86 -6.65
N GLY A 51 12.02 10.80 -7.75
CA GLY A 51 13.47 10.71 -7.75
C GLY A 51 14.14 11.92 -7.06
N ALA A 52 13.67 13.14 -7.35
CA ALA A 52 14.19 14.35 -6.73
C ALA A 52 13.97 14.35 -5.20
N PHE A 53 12.79 13.94 -4.72
CA PHE A 53 12.51 13.89 -3.28
C PHE A 53 13.25 12.74 -2.56
N ILE A 54 13.62 11.67 -3.26
CA ILE A 54 14.55 10.66 -2.73
C ILE A 54 15.95 11.28 -2.54
N LEU A 55 16.43 12.13 -3.46
CA LEU A 55 17.71 12.85 -3.28
C LEU A 55 17.65 13.82 -2.10
N VAL A 56 16.53 14.53 -1.89
CA VAL A 56 16.34 15.39 -0.70
C VAL A 56 16.51 14.57 0.58
N GLN A 57 15.96 13.35 0.63
CA GLN A 57 16.15 12.44 1.76
C GLN A 57 17.61 12.00 1.92
N ALA A 58 18.31 11.70 0.81
CA ALA A 58 19.70 11.27 0.84
C ALA A 58 20.64 12.35 1.39
N TRP A 59 20.36 13.63 1.14
CA TRP A 59 21.16 14.76 1.61
C TRP A 59 20.70 15.33 2.96
N ALA A 60 19.66 14.77 3.55
CA ALA A 60 19.17 15.24 4.84
C ALA A 60 20.20 15.00 5.96
N GLN A 61 20.34 16.00 6.83
CA GLN A 61 21.30 15.98 7.96
C GLN A 61 20.62 15.70 9.30
N GLY A 62 19.31 15.34 9.30
CA GLY A 62 18.57 15.05 10.51
C GLY A 62 17.14 14.61 10.23
N PHE A 63 16.41 14.30 11.31
CA PHE A 63 15.04 13.82 11.28
C PHE A 63 14.13 14.67 10.38
N PHE A 64 14.11 15.99 10.58
CA PHE A 64 13.19 16.88 9.88
C PHE A 64 13.39 16.86 8.36
N GLY A 65 14.64 16.84 7.89
CA GLY A 65 14.95 16.79 6.46
C GLY A 65 14.45 15.48 5.81
N ILE A 66 14.65 14.34 6.49
CA ILE A 66 14.14 13.05 6.00
C ILE A 66 12.61 13.03 6.04
N PHE A 67 12.00 13.53 7.11
CA PHE A 67 10.55 13.58 7.27
C PHE A 67 9.88 14.38 6.15
N VAL A 68 10.37 15.60 5.88
CA VAL A 68 9.86 16.44 4.79
C VAL A 68 10.09 15.79 3.43
N GLY A 69 11.27 15.23 3.17
CA GLY A 69 11.56 14.52 1.93
C GLY A 69 10.63 13.33 1.70
N ARG A 70 10.29 12.56 2.74
CA ARG A 70 9.34 11.46 2.70
C ARG A 70 7.89 11.94 2.50
N LEU A 71 7.50 13.01 3.16
CA LEU A 71 6.17 13.61 2.99
C LEU A 71 5.98 14.08 1.54
N LEU A 72 6.96 14.80 0.98
CA LEU A 72 6.93 15.26 -0.41
C LEU A 72 6.95 14.08 -1.40
N PHE A 73 7.70 13.03 -1.12
CA PHE A 73 7.64 11.79 -1.89
C PHE A 73 6.22 11.20 -1.87
N GLY A 74 5.56 11.21 -0.71
CA GLY A 74 4.15 10.78 -0.57
C GLY A 74 3.20 11.56 -1.48
N VAL A 75 3.39 12.88 -1.62
CA VAL A 75 2.58 13.70 -2.56
C VAL A 75 2.68 13.17 -3.99
N THR A 76 3.86 12.73 -4.43
CA THR A 76 4.04 12.19 -5.79
C THR A 76 3.31 10.85 -5.97
N MET A 77 3.09 10.09 -4.90
CA MET A 77 2.38 8.81 -4.96
C MET A 77 0.88 8.97 -5.21
N ILE A 78 0.28 10.11 -4.84
CA ILE A 78 -1.17 10.33 -4.92
C ILE A 78 -1.67 10.26 -6.37
N ALA A 79 -0.93 10.85 -7.30
CA ALA A 79 -1.33 10.93 -8.70
C ALA A 79 -1.13 9.61 -9.46
N ARG A 80 -0.34 8.67 -8.91
CA ARG A 80 0.03 7.41 -9.57
C ARG A 80 -1.17 6.51 -9.84
N GLU A 81 -2.04 6.30 -8.86
CA GLU A 81 -3.18 5.39 -9.01
C GLU A 81 -4.24 5.92 -10.01
N PRO A 82 -4.66 7.20 -9.95
CA PRO A 82 -5.50 7.76 -10.98
C PRO A 82 -4.89 7.69 -12.40
N ALA A 83 -3.60 8.04 -12.54
CA ALA A 83 -2.92 7.97 -13.84
C ALA A 83 -2.89 6.54 -14.41
N ARG A 84 -2.57 5.55 -13.56
CA ARG A 84 -2.59 4.12 -13.93
C ARG A 84 -3.99 3.68 -14.37
N SER A 85 -5.01 4.05 -13.63
CA SER A 85 -6.40 3.69 -13.93
C SER A 85 -6.85 4.27 -15.28
N LEU A 86 -6.47 5.52 -15.56
CA LEU A 86 -6.76 6.17 -16.84
C LEU A 86 -6.05 5.46 -18.00
N LEU A 87 -4.76 5.12 -17.86
CA LEU A 87 -4.01 4.39 -18.88
C LEU A 87 -4.59 2.99 -19.15
N ILE A 88 -4.94 2.25 -18.11
CA ILE A 88 -5.59 0.94 -18.26
C ILE A 88 -6.88 1.07 -19.06
N ARG A 89 -7.71 2.05 -18.77
CA ARG A 89 -8.97 2.30 -19.49
C ARG A 89 -8.77 2.74 -20.94
N GLN A 90 -7.69 3.46 -21.24
CA GLN A 90 -7.39 3.89 -22.59
C GLN A 90 -6.97 2.74 -23.53
N TRP A 91 -6.33 1.70 -22.98
CA TRP A 91 -5.70 0.65 -23.78
C TRP A 91 -6.40 -0.70 -23.70
N LEU A 92 -7.16 -0.96 -22.66
CA LEU A 92 -7.77 -2.27 -22.41
C LEU A 92 -9.30 -2.20 -22.42
N PRO A 93 -9.97 -3.15 -23.10
CA PRO A 93 -11.42 -3.30 -23.03
C PRO A 93 -11.86 -3.68 -21.61
N GLN A 94 -13.09 -3.29 -21.24
CA GLN A 94 -13.63 -3.46 -19.88
C GLN A 94 -13.49 -4.89 -19.33
N LYS A 95 -13.62 -5.90 -20.18
CA LYS A 95 -13.47 -7.32 -19.82
C LYS A 95 -12.05 -7.72 -19.39
N GLU A 96 -11.04 -6.96 -19.80
CA GLU A 96 -9.61 -7.24 -19.52
C GLU A 96 -9.06 -6.43 -18.36
N VAL A 97 -9.79 -5.42 -17.89
CA VAL A 97 -9.37 -4.55 -16.77
C VAL A 97 -9.08 -5.35 -15.50
N ASN A 98 -9.89 -6.38 -15.21
CA ASN A 98 -9.68 -7.24 -14.04
C ASN A 98 -8.38 -8.06 -14.15
N HIS A 99 -8.06 -8.57 -15.34
CA HIS A 99 -6.81 -9.29 -15.59
C HIS A 99 -5.60 -8.36 -15.43
N ALA A 100 -5.68 -7.15 -15.97
CA ALA A 100 -4.64 -6.13 -15.81
C ALA A 100 -4.41 -5.76 -14.34
N GLY A 101 -5.48 -5.68 -13.54
CA GLY A 101 -5.40 -5.47 -12.09
C GLY A 101 -4.64 -6.60 -11.38
N GLY A 102 -4.95 -7.85 -11.71
CA GLY A 102 -4.25 -9.02 -11.17
C GLY A 102 -2.77 -9.06 -11.53
N ILE A 103 -2.44 -8.83 -12.80
CA ILE A 103 -1.05 -8.76 -13.29
C ILE A 103 -0.30 -7.61 -12.62
N SER A 104 -0.92 -6.43 -12.50
CA SER A 104 -0.31 -5.28 -11.81
C SER A 104 0.01 -5.59 -10.35
N ASN A 105 -0.88 -6.30 -9.65
CA ASN A 105 -0.67 -6.70 -8.26
C ASN A 105 0.48 -7.73 -8.13
N LEU A 106 0.58 -8.65 -9.07
CA LEU A 106 1.70 -9.60 -9.13
C LEU A 106 3.04 -8.87 -9.31
N PHE A 107 3.12 -7.95 -10.28
CA PHE A 107 4.33 -7.13 -10.49
C PHE A 107 4.65 -6.27 -9.26
N PHE A 108 3.65 -5.69 -8.61
CA PHE A 108 3.85 -4.97 -7.35
C PHE A 108 4.50 -5.87 -6.29
N GLY A 109 3.98 -7.09 -6.08
CA GLY A 109 4.56 -8.06 -5.14
C GLY A 109 6.01 -8.41 -5.48
N ILE A 110 6.32 -8.68 -6.75
CA ILE A 110 7.69 -9.01 -7.21
C ILE A 110 8.65 -7.84 -6.99
N ILE A 111 8.25 -6.62 -7.39
CA ILE A 111 9.11 -5.43 -7.30
C ILE A 111 9.36 -5.05 -5.84
N VAL A 112 8.32 -5.04 -5.01
CA VAL A 112 8.47 -4.68 -3.58
C VAL A 112 9.31 -5.73 -2.85
N SER A 113 9.02 -7.01 -3.03
CA SER A 113 9.84 -8.08 -2.42
C SER A 113 11.27 -8.05 -2.92
N GLY A 114 11.47 -7.86 -4.22
CA GLY A 114 12.79 -7.71 -4.82
C GLY A 114 13.58 -6.54 -4.22
N GLY A 115 12.92 -5.40 -4.02
CA GLY A 115 13.51 -4.24 -3.35
C GLY A 115 13.92 -4.53 -1.89
N VAL A 116 13.08 -5.22 -1.14
CA VAL A 116 13.37 -5.64 0.25
C VAL A 116 14.55 -6.62 0.29
N PHE A 117 14.62 -7.56 -0.66
CA PHE A 117 15.74 -8.51 -0.80
C PHE A 117 17.06 -7.83 -1.16
N LEU A 118 17.01 -6.86 -2.08
CA LEU A 118 18.21 -6.18 -2.59
C LEU A 118 18.75 -5.16 -1.58
N LEU A 119 17.92 -4.65 -0.69
CA LEU A 119 18.32 -3.60 0.24
C LEU A 119 19.52 -3.97 1.13
N PRO A 120 19.58 -5.14 1.80
CA PRO A 120 20.76 -5.56 2.58
C PRO A 120 22.00 -5.70 1.70
N MET A 121 21.85 -6.22 0.47
CA MET A 121 22.97 -6.38 -0.47
C MET A 121 23.55 -5.03 -0.90
N LEU A 122 22.69 -4.05 -1.20
CA LEU A 122 23.11 -2.69 -1.53
C LEU A 122 23.77 -2.00 -0.33
N LEU A 123 23.22 -2.16 0.86
CA LEU A 123 23.83 -1.62 2.09
C LEU A 123 25.23 -2.20 2.32
N ASN A 124 25.41 -3.51 2.15
CA ASN A 124 26.72 -4.15 2.25
C ASN A 124 27.69 -3.64 1.16
N HIS A 125 27.22 -3.52 -0.08
CA HIS A 125 28.02 -2.99 -1.19
C HIS A 125 28.54 -1.58 -0.92
N PHE A 126 27.73 -0.73 -0.29
CA PHE A 126 28.09 0.63 0.08
C PHE A 126 28.62 0.77 1.51
N ASN A 127 29.14 -0.31 2.14
CA ASN A 127 29.70 -0.31 3.48
C ASN A 127 28.77 0.31 4.55
N GLY A 128 27.45 0.03 4.45
CA GLY A 128 26.45 0.54 5.37
C GLY A 128 25.98 1.97 5.09
N ASN A 129 26.47 2.61 4.04
CA ASN A 129 26.08 3.99 3.70
C ASN A 129 24.69 3.99 3.03
N TRP A 130 23.66 4.24 3.82
CA TRP A 130 22.27 4.31 3.35
C TRP A 130 22.00 5.47 2.39
N ARG A 131 22.79 6.55 2.43
CA ARG A 131 22.67 7.68 1.50
C ARG A 131 22.96 7.26 0.07
N ASN A 132 24.03 6.48 -0.13
CA ASN A 132 24.37 5.92 -1.44
C ASN A 132 23.28 4.99 -1.98
N VAL A 133 22.66 4.23 -1.10
CA VAL A 133 21.49 3.40 -1.48
C VAL A 133 20.33 4.27 -1.95
N MET A 134 19.99 5.34 -1.23
CA MET A 134 18.95 6.30 -1.64
C MET A 134 19.27 6.97 -2.98
N ILE A 135 20.53 7.40 -3.18
CA ILE A 135 20.99 7.98 -4.45
C ILE A 135 20.82 6.99 -5.59
N THR A 136 21.16 5.71 -5.37
CA THR A 136 20.97 4.66 -6.37
C THR A 136 19.48 4.52 -6.76
N PHE A 137 18.57 4.51 -5.78
CA PHE A 137 17.14 4.49 -6.07
C PHE A 137 16.67 5.73 -6.82
N ALA A 138 17.17 6.91 -6.50
CA ALA A 138 16.84 8.13 -7.23
C ALA A 138 17.26 8.05 -8.71
N PHE A 139 18.44 7.52 -9.01
CA PHE A 139 18.89 7.30 -10.40
C PHE A 139 18.03 6.26 -11.13
N ILE A 140 17.57 5.21 -10.43
CA ILE A 140 16.60 4.25 -11.01
C ILE A 140 15.32 4.99 -11.40
N PHE A 141 14.78 5.88 -10.54
CA PHE A 141 13.59 6.67 -10.86
C PHE A 141 13.82 7.56 -12.09
N PHE A 142 14.96 8.24 -12.21
CA PHE A 142 15.27 9.05 -13.40
C PHE A 142 15.43 8.20 -14.65
N GLY A 143 16.06 7.02 -14.55
CA GLY A 143 16.13 6.07 -15.64
C GLY A 143 14.74 5.62 -16.12
N LEU A 144 13.85 5.29 -15.19
CA LEU A 144 12.46 4.95 -15.49
C LEU A 144 11.70 6.13 -16.12
N ALA A 145 11.96 7.37 -15.65
CA ALA A 145 11.38 8.56 -16.26
C ALA A 145 11.81 8.74 -17.72
N ILE A 146 13.08 8.50 -18.03
CA ILE A 146 13.60 8.56 -19.40
C ILE A 146 12.92 7.48 -20.27
N VAL A 147 12.86 6.23 -19.78
CA VAL A 147 12.18 5.14 -20.49
C VAL A 147 10.71 5.50 -20.74
N TRP A 148 10.02 6.04 -19.72
CA TRP A 148 8.64 6.46 -19.86
C TRP A 148 8.45 7.64 -20.82
N ALA A 149 9.35 8.60 -20.82
CA ALA A 149 9.31 9.73 -21.74
C ALA A 149 9.40 9.28 -23.21
N ILE A 150 10.27 8.29 -23.49
CA ILE A 150 10.52 7.76 -24.83
C ILE A 150 9.40 6.82 -25.28
N PHE A 151 9.02 5.84 -24.47
CA PHE A 151 8.12 4.75 -24.84
C PHE A 151 6.67 4.94 -24.39
N GLY A 152 6.39 5.80 -23.41
CA GLY A 152 5.04 6.06 -22.92
C GLY A 152 4.16 6.64 -24.02
N LYS A 153 2.98 6.05 -24.26
CA LYS A 153 2.00 6.49 -25.25
C LYS A 153 0.62 6.63 -24.63
N GLU A 154 -0.16 7.57 -25.15
CA GLU A 154 -1.58 7.75 -24.85
C GLU A 154 -2.42 7.34 -26.05
N ASN A 155 -3.65 6.91 -25.81
CA ASN A 155 -4.61 6.65 -26.85
C ASN A 155 -5.54 7.86 -27.01
N PRO A 156 -5.38 8.69 -28.06
CA PRO A 156 -6.17 9.92 -28.22
C PRO A 156 -7.66 9.68 -28.47
N LEU A 157 -8.05 8.45 -28.85
CA LEU A 157 -9.45 8.11 -29.11
C LEU A 157 -10.29 7.96 -27.83
N ALA A 158 -9.66 7.84 -26.66
CA ALA A 158 -10.33 7.68 -25.37
C ALA A 158 -10.75 9.02 -24.71
N GLU A 159 -10.34 10.17 -25.25
CA GLU A 159 -10.61 11.48 -24.64
C GLU A 159 -12.06 11.97 -24.79
N GLN A 160 -12.88 11.33 -25.63
CA GLN A 160 -14.20 11.89 -26.00
C GLN A 160 -15.37 11.53 -25.08
N GLU A 161 -15.21 10.63 -24.11
CA GLU A 161 -16.35 10.05 -23.37
C GLU A 161 -16.74 10.70 -22.04
N THR A 162 -16.07 11.72 -21.53
CA THR A 162 -16.36 12.19 -20.16
C THR A 162 -16.53 13.70 -20.00
N LYS A 163 -17.54 14.27 -20.64
CA LYS A 163 -18.13 15.54 -20.20
C LYS A 163 -19.42 15.28 -19.41
N GLU A 164 -19.32 14.57 -18.29
CA GLU A 164 -20.43 14.54 -17.33
C GLU A 164 -20.55 15.90 -16.63
N LYS A 165 -21.80 16.41 -16.58
CA LYS A 165 -22.13 17.71 -16.00
C LYS A 165 -22.32 17.69 -14.47
N ASP A 166 -22.16 16.56 -13.80
CA ASP A 166 -22.36 16.48 -12.35
C ASP A 166 -21.29 17.31 -11.61
N SER A 167 -21.71 18.11 -10.66
CA SER A 167 -20.82 18.86 -9.77
C SER A 167 -19.94 17.89 -8.96
N GLU A 168 -18.65 18.21 -8.80
CA GLU A 168 -17.70 17.40 -8.02
C GLU A 168 -18.20 17.17 -6.58
N PHE A 169 -18.81 18.17 -5.99
CA PHE A 169 -19.42 18.09 -4.67
C PHE A 169 -20.56 17.06 -4.58
N GLN A 170 -21.44 17.04 -5.60
CA GLN A 170 -22.54 16.07 -5.66
C GLN A 170 -22.04 14.63 -5.78
N ILE A 171 -20.96 14.41 -6.52
CA ILE A 171 -20.30 13.10 -6.64
C ILE A 171 -19.78 12.66 -5.27
N ILE A 172 -19.05 13.51 -4.54
CA ILE A 172 -18.52 13.21 -3.21
C ILE A 172 -19.64 12.85 -2.23
N VAL A 173 -20.69 13.67 -2.16
CA VAL A 173 -21.83 13.43 -1.25
C VAL A 173 -22.50 12.09 -1.55
N ARG A 174 -22.67 11.75 -2.83
CA ARG A 174 -23.27 10.49 -3.25
C ARG A 174 -22.40 9.29 -2.87
N ILE A 175 -21.08 9.39 -3.05
CA ILE A 175 -20.14 8.32 -2.68
C ILE A 175 -20.16 8.06 -1.19
N PHE A 176 -20.21 9.11 -0.37
CA PHE A 176 -20.30 8.95 1.08
C PHE A 176 -21.60 8.30 1.56
N SER A 177 -22.64 8.26 0.72
CA SER A 177 -23.88 7.53 1.02
C SER A 177 -23.77 6.01 0.75
N TYR A 178 -22.78 5.55 -0.01
CA TYR A 178 -22.58 4.13 -0.30
C TYR A 178 -21.91 3.41 0.87
N LYS A 179 -22.70 2.65 1.63
CA LYS A 179 -22.21 1.89 2.81
C LYS A 179 -21.08 0.91 2.47
N ASP A 180 -21.12 0.31 1.28
CA ASP A 180 -20.12 -0.66 0.84
C ASP A 180 -18.73 -0.05 0.68
N VAL A 181 -18.64 1.23 0.32
CA VAL A 181 -17.38 1.98 0.25
C VAL A 181 -16.75 2.10 1.64
N TRP A 182 -17.55 2.40 2.65
CA TRP A 182 -17.09 2.48 4.04
C TRP A 182 -16.68 1.12 4.60
N PHE A 183 -17.46 0.07 4.32
CA PHE A 183 -17.13 -1.28 4.77
C PHE A 183 -15.82 -1.76 4.15
N ALA A 184 -15.61 -1.51 2.86
CA ALA A 184 -14.34 -1.81 2.20
C ALA A 184 -13.18 -0.98 2.78
N GLY A 185 -13.41 0.31 3.00
CA GLY A 185 -12.42 1.21 3.60
C GLY A 185 -11.99 0.78 5.00
N ILE A 186 -12.95 0.44 5.88
CA ILE A 186 -12.67 -0.08 7.23
C ILE A 186 -11.87 -1.38 7.16
N GLY A 187 -12.22 -2.29 6.24
CA GLY A 187 -11.47 -3.52 6.03
C GLY A 187 -10.01 -3.26 5.69
N PHE A 188 -9.73 -2.34 4.78
CA PHE A 188 -8.37 -1.95 4.44
C PHE A 188 -7.63 -1.24 5.57
N LEU A 189 -8.30 -0.37 6.32
CA LEU A 189 -7.68 0.46 7.35
C LEU A 189 -6.85 -0.38 8.33
N GLY A 190 -7.44 -1.38 8.97
CA GLY A 190 -6.74 -2.16 9.99
C GLY A 190 -5.69 -3.11 9.42
N VAL A 191 -5.96 -3.73 8.26
CA VAL A 191 -4.99 -4.62 7.62
C VAL A 191 -3.75 -3.84 7.20
N VAL A 192 -3.93 -2.69 6.56
CA VAL A 192 -2.82 -1.87 6.07
C VAL A 192 -2.09 -1.17 7.23
N MET A 193 -2.81 -0.85 8.32
CA MET A 193 -2.22 -0.37 9.57
C MET A 193 -1.19 -1.38 10.12
N SER A 194 -1.57 -2.66 10.25
CA SER A 194 -0.65 -3.71 10.69
C SER A 194 0.48 -3.92 9.69
N PHE A 195 0.17 -3.99 8.39
CA PHE A 195 1.18 -4.15 7.35
C PHE A 195 2.27 -3.08 7.41
N ALA A 196 1.89 -1.81 7.51
CA ALA A 196 2.84 -0.71 7.59
C ALA A 196 3.69 -0.76 8.87
N SER A 197 3.07 -1.10 10.00
CA SER A 197 3.75 -1.25 11.29
C SER A 197 4.77 -2.38 11.27
N PHE A 198 4.35 -3.57 10.84
CA PHE A 198 5.23 -4.73 10.78
C PHE A 198 6.35 -4.54 9.76
N ASN A 199 6.07 -3.97 8.59
CA ASN A 199 7.11 -3.62 7.61
C ASN A 199 8.17 -2.68 8.18
N SER A 200 7.76 -1.74 9.03
CA SER A 200 8.65 -0.73 9.61
C SER A 200 9.50 -1.26 10.75
N PHE A 201 8.94 -2.13 11.58
CA PHE A 201 9.54 -2.51 12.86
C PHE A 201 10.00 -3.97 12.96
N LEU A 202 9.55 -4.90 12.07
CA LEU A 202 10.03 -6.28 12.08
C LEU A 202 11.56 -6.41 11.94
N PRO A 203 12.24 -5.64 11.04
CA PRO A 203 13.70 -5.74 10.97
C PRO A 203 14.38 -5.41 12.28
N THR A 204 13.88 -4.41 13.02
CA THR A 204 14.37 -4.01 14.34
C THR A 204 14.08 -5.10 15.37
N LEU A 205 12.85 -5.62 15.43
CA LEU A 205 12.48 -6.71 16.33
C LEU A 205 13.38 -7.94 16.11
N PHE A 206 13.59 -8.32 14.85
CA PHE A 206 14.38 -9.50 14.51
C PHE A 206 15.85 -9.32 14.86
N ALA A 207 16.42 -8.12 14.66
CA ALA A 207 17.81 -7.84 15.02
C ALA A 207 18.01 -7.75 16.53
N ASP A 208 17.14 -7.03 17.23
CA ASP A 208 17.34 -6.69 18.64
C ASP A 208 16.90 -7.80 19.60
N SER A 209 15.82 -8.54 19.26
CA SER A 209 15.23 -9.54 20.16
C SER A 209 15.51 -10.97 19.73
N TYR A 210 15.70 -11.25 18.43
CA TYR A 210 15.80 -12.62 17.90
C TYR A 210 17.18 -12.96 17.30
N ASP A 211 18.12 -12.02 17.33
CA ASP A 211 19.47 -12.16 16.75
C ASP A 211 19.46 -12.63 15.27
N ILE A 212 18.46 -12.16 14.52
CA ILE A 212 18.30 -12.48 13.10
C ILE A 212 18.95 -11.38 12.26
N SER A 213 19.92 -11.76 11.42
CA SER A 213 20.61 -10.81 10.54
C SER A 213 19.66 -10.08 9.58
N LEU A 214 20.05 -8.86 9.16
CA LEU A 214 19.26 -8.04 8.25
C LEU A 214 18.90 -8.76 6.92
N GLY A 215 19.82 -9.59 6.40
CA GLY A 215 19.57 -10.39 5.20
C GLY A 215 18.46 -11.43 5.40
N LYS A 216 18.48 -12.15 6.53
CA LYS A 216 17.42 -13.10 6.90
C LYS A 216 16.09 -12.39 7.17
N SER A 217 16.11 -11.23 7.81
CA SER A 217 14.93 -10.38 8.01
C SER A 217 14.30 -9.96 6.68
N GLY A 218 15.11 -9.52 5.72
CA GLY A 218 14.68 -9.19 4.37
C GLY A 218 14.01 -10.35 3.66
N LEU A 219 14.52 -11.59 3.84
CA LEU A 219 13.91 -12.80 3.29
C LEU A 219 12.52 -13.04 3.89
N ILE A 220 12.36 -12.99 5.20
CA ILE A 220 11.07 -13.17 5.86
C ILE A 220 10.07 -12.12 5.37
N ILE A 221 10.47 -10.85 5.32
CA ILE A 221 9.61 -9.74 4.86
C ILE A 221 9.25 -9.92 3.38
N GLY A 222 10.18 -10.30 2.53
CA GLY A 222 9.90 -10.61 1.13
C GLY A 222 8.89 -11.74 0.98
N LEU A 223 8.98 -12.78 1.83
CA LEU A 223 8.09 -13.93 1.81
C LEU A 223 6.66 -13.64 2.29
N TYR A 224 6.41 -12.61 3.08
CA TYR A 224 5.03 -12.25 3.37
C TYR A 224 4.42 -11.28 2.34
N ILE A 225 5.22 -10.65 1.49
CA ILE A 225 4.74 -9.75 0.43
C ILE A 225 4.50 -10.52 -0.88
N LEU A 226 5.47 -11.31 -1.32
CA LEU A 226 5.46 -11.96 -2.62
C LEU A 226 4.27 -12.92 -2.84
N PRO A 227 3.93 -13.83 -1.91
CA PRO A 227 2.82 -14.75 -2.10
C PRO A 227 1.47 -14.05 -2.26
N GLY A 228 1.30 -12.84 -1.69
CA GLY A 228 0.09 -12.03 -1.82
C GLY A 228 -0.22 -11.63 -3.26
N GLY A 229 0.80 -11.39 -4.08
CA GLY A 229 0.64 -11.15 -5.50
C GLY A 229 0.06 -12.36 -6.24
N PHE A 230 0.60 -13.54 -6.00
CA PHE A 230 0.15 -14.79 -6.62
C PHE A 230 -1.24 -15.20 -6.13
N SER A 231 -1.46 -15.21 -4.82
CA SER A 231 -2.76 -15.58 -4.23
C SER A 231 -3.86 -14.62 -4.65
N GLY A 232 -3.57 -13.33 -4.85
CA GLY A 232 -4.53 -12.36 -5.38
C GLY A 232 -5.02 -12.69 -6.78
N VAL A 233 -4.14 -13.17 -7.66
CA VAL A 233 -4.53 -13.64 -9.00
C VAL A 233 -5.44 -14.87 -8.89
N ILE A 234 -5.06 -15.86 -8.08
CA ILE A 234 -5.83 -17.09 -7.89
C ILE A 234 -7.22 -16.76 -7.34
N VAL A 235 -7.27 -15.95 -6.28
CA VAL A 235 -8.54 -15.54 -5.65
C VAL A 235 -9.41 -14.75 -6.64
N GLY A 236 -8.84 -13.86 -7.42
CA GLY A 236 -9.55 -13.08 -8.45
C GLY A 236 -10.19 -13.98 -9.52
N LEU A 237 -9.53 -15.06 -9.91
CA LEU A 237 -10.04 -16.01 -10.92
C LEU A 237 -11.15 -16.92 -10.38
N PHE A 238 -11.03 -17.40 -9.14
CA PHE A 238 -11.91 -18.43 -8.58
C PHE A 238 -13.04 -17.88 -7.72
N CYS A 239 -12.93 -16.67 -7.17
CA CYS A 239 -13.95 -16.09 -6.31
C CYS A 239 -15.08 -15.44 -7.12
N LYS A 240 -16.10 -16.21 -7.47
CA LYS A 240 -17.24 -15.76 -8.31
C LYS A 240 -18.50 -15.41 -7.52
N SER A 241 -18.62 -15.81 -6.25
CA SER A 241 -19.84 -15.62 -5.47
C SER A 241 -19.64 -14.63 -4.31
N PRO A 242 -20.69 -13.89 -3.90
CA PRO A 242 -20.64 -13.01 -2.73
C PRO A 242 -20.32 -13.74 -1.43
N LYS A 243 -20.82 -14.97 -1.29
CA LYS A 243 -20.53 -15.82 -0.13
C LYS A 243 -19.04 -16.18 -0.06
N SER A 244 -18.46 -16.59 -1.20
CA SER A 244 -17.02 -16.90 -1.28
C SER A 244 -16.17 -15.66 -0.98
N ARG A 245 -16.55 -14.48 -1.50
CA ARG A 245 -15.89 -13.20 -1.22
C ARG A 245 -15.85 -12.91 0.27
N SER A 246 -17.01 -12.95 0.94
CA SER A 246 -17.13 -12.74 2.38
C SER A 246 -16.28 -13.73 3.18
N LEU A 247 -16.33 -15.02 2.83
CA LEU A 247 -15.55 -16.04 3.53
C LEU A 247 -14.05 -15.82 3.40
N ILE A 248 -13.55 -15.46 2.22
CA ILE A 248 -12.13 -15.15 2.00
C ILE A 248 -11.70 -13.94 2.82
N LEU A 249 -12.50 -12.87 2.88
CA LEU A 249 -12.20 -11.69 3.69
C LEU A 249 -12.11 -12.05 5.18
N ILE A 250 -13.06 -12.84 5.69
CA ILE A 250 -13.10 -13.30 7.09
C ILE A 250 -11.86 -14.14 7.41
N LEU A 251 -11.58 -15.18 6.59
CA LEU A 251 -10.44 -16.06 6.79
C LEU A 251 -9.11 -15.31 6.69
N SER A 252 -8.97 -14.41 5.70
CA SER A 252 -7.78 -13.58 5.56
C SER A 252 -7.54 -12.70 6.79
N GLY A 253 -8.60 -12.05 7.32
CA GLY A 253 -8.50 -11.24 8.53
C GLY A 253 -8.01 -12.06 9.74
N ILE A 254 -8.54 -13.26 9.92
CA ILE A 254 -8.13 -14.16 11.01
C ILE A 254 -6.67 -14.62 10.82
N VAL A 255 -6.31 -15.10 9.63
CA VAL A 255 -4.96 -15.61 9.35
C VAL A 255 -3.91 -14.51 9.49
N ILE A 256 -4.16 -13.29 8.96
CA ILE A 256 -3.23 -12.17 9.09
C ILE A 256 -3.05 -11.78 10.56
N THR A 257 -4.14 -11.71 11.33
CA THR A 257 -4.10 -11.42 12.78
C THR A 257 -3.24 -12.45 13.53
N ILE A 258 -3.52 -13.73 13.31
CA ILE A 258 -2.81 -14.83 14.00
C ILE A 258 -1.34 -14.84 13.59
N THR A 259 -1.02 -14.72 12.31
CA THR A 259 0.36 -14.80 11.84
C THR A 259 1.20 -13.61 12.31
N TYR A 260 0.68 -12.38 12.26
CA TYR A 260 1.39 -11.24 12.83
C TYR A 260 1.56 -11.36 14.35
N GLY A 261 0.52 -11.79 15.09
CA GLY A 261 0.64 -12.02 16.52
C GLY A 261 1.68 -13.09 16.85
N ALA A 262 1.66 -14.21 16.12
CA ALA A 262 2.63 -15.30 16.32
C ALA A 262 4.07 -14.89 16.00
N MET A 263 4.31 -14.03 15.01
CA MET A 263 5.66 -13.50 14.72
C MET A 263 6.26 -12.69 15.87
N THR A 264 5.47 -12.21 16.82
CA THR A 264 5.95 -11.54 18.04
C THR A 264 6.14 -12.48 19.23
N LEU A 265 5.94 -13.79 19.04
CA LEU A 265 6.01 -14.80 20.09
C LEU A 265 7.05 -15.88 19.79
N VAL A 266 7.51 -15.96 18.54
CA VAL A 266 8.36 -17.04 18.05
C VAL A 266 9.65 -16.44 17.49
N ASP A 267 10.78 -16.90 18.00
CA ASP A 267 12.15 -16.52 17.60
C ASP A 267 12.78 -17.47 16.57
N SER A 268 12.18 -18.65 16.38
CA SER A 268 12.68 -19.64 15.41
C SER A 268 12.53 -19.17 13.97
N TYR A 269 13.65 -19.04 13.26
CA TYR A 269 13.71 -18.62 11.87
C TYR A 269 12.80 -19.43 10.94
N ASN A 270 12.74 -20.75 11.11
CA ASN A 270 11.91 -21.64 10.28
C ASN A 270 10.41 -21.38 10.50
N TRP A 271 9.99 -21.17 11.74
CA TRP A 271 8.61 -20.82 12.06
C TRP A 271 8.24 -19.44 11.53
N LEU A 272 9.16 -18.46 11.61
CA LEU A 272 8.92 -17.12 11.04
C LEU A 272 8.75 -17.18 9.52
N ILE A 273 9.49 -18.02 8.80
CA ILE A 273 9.28 -18.24 7.36
C ILE A 273 7.89 -18.82 7.10
N LEU A 274 7.46 -19.82 7.85
CA LEU A 274 6.15 -20.45 7.67
C LEU A 274 5.01 -19.45 7.94
N LEU A 275 5.14 -18.65 9.01
CA LEU A 275 4.19 -17.59 9.34
C LEU A 275 4.15 -16.50 8.25
N ALA A 276 5.31 -16.14 7.71
CA ALA A 276 5.42 -15.17 6.62
C ALA A 276 4.72 -15.65 5.35
N LEU A 277 4.92 -16.91 4.96
CA LEU A 277 4.23 -17.52 3.82
C LEU A 277 2.70 -17.55 4.02
N GLY A 278 2.25 -17.98 5.20
CA GLY A 278 0.82 -18.00 5.54
C GLY A 278 0.19 -16.61 5.52
N ASN A 279 0.90 -15.61 6.09
CA ASN A 279 0.49 -14.20 6.04
C ASN A 279 0.40 -13.73 4.59
N GLY A 280 1.45 -13.94 3.79
CA GLY A 280 1.49 -13.54 2.40
C GLY A 280 0.35 -14.14 1.57
N LEU A 281 0.07 -15.43 1.71
CA LEU A 281 -1.06 -16.07 1.02
C LEU A 281 -2.40 -15.44 1.39
N ALA A 282 -2.57 -15.04 2.65
CA ALA A 282 -3.80 -14.40 3.11
C ALA A 282 -4.04 -13.01 2.48
N TRP A 283 -3.00 -12.32 1.97
CA TRP A 283 -3.14 -11.07 1.21
C TRP A 283 -3.85 -11.22 -0.14
N GLY A 284 -4.15 -12.43 -0.57
CA GLY A 284 -4.98 -12.71 -1.74
C GLY A 284 -6.37 -12.07 -1.73
N PHE A 285 -6.84 -11.59 -0.58
CA PHE A 285 -8.10 -10.84 -0.46
C PHE A 285 -8.08 -9.48 -1.17
N PHE A 286 -6.91 -8.89 -1.39
CA PHE A 286 -6.75 -7.50 -1.83
C PHE A 286 -7.61 -7.13 -3.05
N PRO A 287 -7.60 -7.88 -4.18
CA PRO A 287 -8.43 -7.55 -5.33
C PRO A 287 -9.93 -7.62 -5.02
N LEU A 288 -10.36 -8.50 -4.12
CA LEU A 288 -11.78 -8.62 -3.77
C LEU A 288 -12.31 -7.37 -3.08
N LEU A 289 -11.54 -6.82 -2.17
CA LEU A 289 -11.92 -5.63 -1.41
C LEU A 289 -11.76 -4.36 -2.25
N TYR A 290 -10.70 -4.29 -3.07
CA TYR A 290 -10.45 -3.19 -4.01
C TYR A 290 -11.57 -3.06 -5.05
N MET A 291 -12.16 -4.18 -5.48
CA MET A 291 -13.22 -4.21 -6.51
C MET A 291 -14.63 -3.95 -5.97
N VAL A 292 -14.81 -3.78 -4.65
CA VAL A 292 -16.15 -3.52 -4.07
C VAL A 292 -16.86 -2.34 -4.74
N PRO A 293 -16.22 -1.17 -4.99
CA PRO A 293 -16.87 -0.04 -5.66
C PRO A 293 -17.42 -0.37 -7.06
N PHE A 294 -16.78 -1.29 -7.78
CA PHE A 294 -17.20 -1.67 -9.14
C PHE A 294 -18.50 -2.51 -9.18
N HIS A 295 -18.93 -3.02 -8.03
CA HIS A 295 -20.11 -3.88 -7.92
C HIS A 295 -21.31 -3.14 -7.29
N ILE A 296 -21.21 -1.85 -7.02
CA ILE A 296 -22.30 -1.04 -6.49
C ILE A 296 -23.31 -0.79 -7.61
N SER A 297 -24.57 -1.15 -7.39
CA SER A 297 -25.63 -0.98 -8.38
C SER A 297 -25.87 0.50 -8.70
N GLY A 298 -25.94 0.83 -10.00
CA GLY A 298 -26.20 2.18 -10.47
C GLY A 298 -25.07 3.18 -10.32
N ILE A 299 -23.87 2.72 -9.91
CA ILE A 299 -22.69 3.60 -9.81
C ILE A 299 -22.19 4.01 -11.18
N LYS A 300 -21.89 5.30 -11.34
CA LYS A 300 -21.35 5.85 -12.59
C LYS A 300 -19.82 5.65 -12.68
N PRO A 301 -19.22 5.61 -13.88
CA PRO A 301 -17.78 5.41 -14.05
C PRO A 301 -16.89 6.38 -13.26
N ARG A 302 -17.30 7.65 -13.20
CA ARG A 302 -16.59 8.70 -12.44
C ARG A 302 -16.73 8.49 -10.93
N GLU A 303 -17.88 8.02 -10.46
CA GLU A 303 -18.12 7.67 -9.06
C GLU A 303 -17.29 6.49 -8.62
N ILE A 304 -17.04 5.49 -9.49
CA ILE A 304 -16.15 4.35 -9.20
C ILE A 304 -14.75 4.86 -8.85
N ALA A 305 -14.18 5.75 -9.67
CA ALA A 305 -12.83 6.27 -9.44
C ALA A 305 -12.72 6.98 -8.09
N VAL A 306 -13.70 7.82 -7.73
CA VAL A 306 -13.70 8.52 -6.43
C VAL A 306 -14.01 7.57 -5.27
N SER A 307 -14.85 6.56 -5.47
CA SER A 307 -15.11 5.51 -4.46
C SER A 307 -13.84 4.70 -4.15
N VAL A 308 -13.09 4.30 -5.18
CA VAL A 308 -11.79 3.64 -5.00
C VAL A 308 -10.81 4.56 -4.27
N ALA A 309 -10.75 5.85 -4.66
CA ALA A 309 -9.91 6.83 -3.96
C ALA A 309 -10.30 6.95 -2.47
N THR A 310 -11.59 6.94 -2.14
CA THR A 310 -12.08 6.98 -0.76
C THR A 310 -11.64 5.73 0.02
N VAL A 311 -11.81 4.54 -0.55
CA VAL A 311 -11.34 3.28 0.05
C VAL A 311 -9.82 3.31 0.28
N MET A 312 -9.05 3.78 -0.70
CA MET A 312 -7.58 3.87 -0.58
C MET A 312 -7.14 4.98 0.40
N THR A 313 -7.94 6.02 0.59
CA THR A 313 -7.69 7.02 1.64
C THR A 313 -7.78 6.36 3.02
N MET A 314 -8.75 5.49 3.27
CA MET A 314 -8.85 4.74 4.53
C MET A 314 -7.64 3.80 4.72
N ALA A 315 -7.17 3.15 3.67
CA ALA A 315 -5.92 2.38 3.70
C ALA A 315 -4.70 3.26 4.04
N SER A 316 -4.63 4.47 3.46
CA SER A 316 -3.56 5.44 3.75
C SER A 316 -3.61 5.95 5.19
N ILE A 317 -4.81 6.14 5.75
CA ILE A 317 -5.00 6.47 7.19
C ILE A 317 -4.40 5.34 8.05
N GLY A 318 -4.69 4.08 7.73
CA GLY A 318 -4.09 2.93 8.42
C GLY A 318 -2.56 2.95 8.35
N SER A 319 -1.99 3.15 7.13
CA SER A 319 -0.54 3.24 6.94
C SER A 319 0.11 4.43 7.65
N ALA A 320 -0.62 5.54 7.77
CA ALA A 320 -0.13 6.75 8.45
C ALA A 320 -0.15 6.58 9.98
N ILE A 321 -1.20 6.01 10.52
CA ILE A 321 -1.37 5.84 11.97
C ILE A 321 -0.52 4.67 12.48
N GLY A 322 -0.48 3.54 11.77
CA GLY A 322 0.10 2.29 12.26
C GLY A 322 1.52 2.41 12.80
N PRO A 323 2.51 2.81 11.99
CA PRO A 323 3.90 2.91 12.48
C PRO A 323 4.07 3.96 13.58
N THR A 324 3.38 5.11 13.50
CA THR A 324 3.45 6.14 14.54
C THR A 324 2.87 5.61 15.86
N LEU A 325 1.73 4.93 15.82
CA LEU A 325 1.12 4.30 16.99
C LEU A 325 2.00 3.18 17.57
N THR A 326 2.67 2.39 16.71
CA THR A 326 3.61 1.36 17.16
C THR A 326 4.77 1.99 17.95
N GLY A 327 5.37 3.07 17.43
CA GLY A 327 6.44 3.79 18.13
C GLY A 327 5.96 4.38 19.47
N TYR A 328 4.77 4.99 19.50
CA TYR A 328 4.16 5.50 20.72
C TYR A 328 3.92 4.39 21.76
N LEU A 329 3.36 3.26 21.33
CA LEU A 329 3.15 2.12 22.22
C LEU A 329 4.48 1.56 22.73
N GLN A 330 5.52 1.51 21.90
CA GLN A 330 6.85 1.06 22.30
C GLN A 330 7.44 1.95 23.38
N GLU A 331 7.34 3.27 23.27
CA GLU A 331 7.80 4.19 24.33
C GLU A 331 6.97 4.06 25.61
N SER A 332 5.64 3.88 25.47
CA SER A 332 4.73 3.79 26.61
C SER A 332 4.80 2.45 27.37
N LEU A 333 4.99 1.33 26.64
CA LEU A 333 4.99 -0.02 27.18
C LEU A 333 6.41 -0.57 27.43
N GLY A 334 7.44 0.12 26.93
CA GLY A 334 8.84 -0.29 27.06
C GLY A 334 9.22 -1.55 26.23
N SER A 335 8.33 -2.03 25.34
CA SER A 335 8.54 -3.27 24.57
C SER A 335 7.98 -3.17 23.14
N LEU A 336 8.85 -3.37 22.16
CA LEU A 336 8.44 -3.41 20.74
C LEU A 336 7.58 -4.65 20.44
N GLU A 337 7.90 -5.79 21.01
CA GLU A 337 7.13 -7.04 20.84
C GLU A 337 5.68 -6.85 21.29
N THR A 338 5.50 -6.29 22.49
CA THR A 338 4.18 -6.02 23.05
C THR A 338 3.41 -5.03 22.20
N SER A 339 4.05 -3.98 21.69
CA SER A 339 3.45 -2.98 20.83
C SER A 339 2.96 -3.57 19.51
N LEU A 340 3.79 -4.37 18.84
CA LEU A 340 3.42 -5.06 17.61
C LEU A 340 2.30 -6.10 17.85
N ARG A 341 2.27 -6.74 19.02
CA ARG A 341 1.19 -7.65 19.40
C ARG A 341 -0.16 -6.96 19.52
N TYR A 342 -0.23 -5.75 20.06
CA TYR A 342 -1.46 -4.95 20.05
C TYR A 342 -1.87 -4.58 18.63
N ILE A 343 -0.92 -4.16 17.80
CA ILE A 343 -1.17 -3.79 16.40
C ILE A 343 -1.63 -4.99 15.57
N SER A 344 -1.19 -6.21 15.91
CA SER A 344 -1.59 -7.43 15.17
C SER A 344 -3.10 -7.72 15.21
N ILE A 345 -3.85 -7.08 16.11
CA ILE A 345 -5.32 -7.23 16.23
C ILE A 345 -6.04 -6.41 15.15
N ALA A 346 -5.43 -5.35 14.63
CA ALA A 346 -6.08 -4.45 13.69
C ALA A 346 -6.63 -5.12 12.41
N PRO A 347 -6.04 -6.19 11.83
CA PRO A 347 -6.62 -6.89 10.69
C PRO A 347 -7.98 -7.53 10.93
N MET A 348 -8.46 -7.62 12.18
CA MET A 348 -9.84 -8.04 12.47
C MET A 348 -10.88 -7.11 11.85
N THR A 349 -10.52 -5.89 11.46
CA THR A 349 -11.39 -5.01 10.65
C THR A 349 -11.78 -5.64 9.32
N LEU A 350 -10.93 -6.49 8.74
CA LEU A 350 -11.21 -7.22 7.50
C LEU A 350 -12.28 -8.29 7.72
N LEU A 351 -12.26 -8.98 8.86
CA LEU A 351 -13.31 -9.90 9.26
C LEU A 351 -14.65 -9.16 9.39
N ILE A 352 -14.67 -8.00 10.06
CA ILE A 352 -15.86 -7.16 10.20
C ILE A 352 -16.38 -6.74 8.82
N ALA A 353 -15.50 -6.26 7.93
CA ALA A 353 -15.86 -5.90 6.56
C ALA A 353 -16.45 -7.09 5.79
N GLY A 354 -15.88 -8.30 5.93
CA GLY A 354 -16.38 -9.51 5.32
C GLY A 354 -17.80 -9.87 5.76
N ILE A 355 -18.12 -9.68 7.05
CA ILE A 355 -19.47 -9.92 7.60
C ILE A 355 -20.47 -8.87 7.07
N LEU A 356 -20.07 -7.59 7.06
CA LEU A 356 -20.94 -6.48 6.66
C LEU A 356 -21.26 -6.53 5.16
N LEU A 357 -20.26 -6.78 4.32
CA LEU A 357 -20.41 -6.90 2.87
C LEU A 357 -21.23 -8.13 2.45
N ARG A 358 -21.34 -9.16 3.31
CA ARG A 358 -22.22 -10.31 3.08
C ARG A 358 -23.71 -9.95 3.19
N LYS A 359 -24.03 -8.98 4.05
CA LYS A 359 -25.42 -8.57 4.36
C LYS A 359 -25.92 -7.47 3.43
N ALA A 360 -25.07 -6.85 2.64
CA ALA A 360 -25.47 -5.81 1.70
C ALA A 360 -26.37 -6.44 0.62
N PRO A 361 -27.60 -5.91 0.39
CA PRO A 361 -28.48 -6.41 -0.62
C PRO A 361 -27.84 -6.16 -1.98
N GLN A 362 -27.42 -7.21 -2.65
CA GLN A 362 -27.07 -7.15 -4.06
C GLN A 362 -28.38 -7.07 -4.82
N THR A 363 -28.79 -5.87 -5.18
CA THR A 363 -29.84 -5.70 -6.19
C THR A 363 -29.30 -6.24 -7.50
N SER A 364 -29.83 -7.38 -7.89
CA SER A 364 -29.64 -8.09 -9.16
C SER A 364 -29.92 -7.18 -10.35
#